data_6b58ba71ef95e5210152dc9d58e23190
#
_entry.id   6b58ba71ef95e5210152dc9d58e23190
#
_cell.length_a   1.000
_cell.length_b   1.000
_cell.length_c   1.000
_cell.angle_alpha   90.00
_cell.angle_beta   90.00
_cell.angle_gamma   90.00
#
_symmetry.space_group_name_H-M   'P 1'
#
loop_
_entity.id
_entity.type
_entity.pdbx_description
1 polymer ?
#
loop_
_entity_poly.entity_id
_entity_poly.type
_entity_poly.pdbx_seq_one_letter_code
_entity_poly.pdbx_strand_id
1 'polypeptide(L)'
;SIQPQFLFSDQSGNLWVTGYYPSSFIISFLPNEVLPLSMEGVKQNLGIIASPMQFSQEKNYYWIRQKKLGLYAYDPQRDRMSVVKNDRELSFFFEKPSDREGIYMVRDHSVILIRYKEDRLFESIVCTIPIKQGERIRALHDDRRGNLWIGTTYHLFRYRMKDGRLTTVCDDVGFINAIVSSNEGVVYFATESRGLWRVSGESRLQIKDTGENYSVLTVAPDNNLWVGTKQGNVYSYSLDTNDFISRTKDCGLTGDA
;
A
#
# COMPACT_ATOMS: atom_id res chain seq x y z
N SER A 1 17.31 10.23 10.09
CA SER A 1 16.11 10.45 9.27
C SER A 1 15.45 9.11 8.96
N ILE A 2 14.14 9.07 9.05
CA ILE A 2 13.35 7.89 8.73
C ILE A 2 12.85 8.10 7.31
N GLN A 3 13.16 7.16 6.44
CA GLN A 3 12.55 7.11 5.12
C GLN A 3 11.27 6.26 5.22
N PRO A 4 10.07 6.87 5.18
CA PRO A 4 8.84 6.12 5.24
C PRO A 4 8.74 5.19 4.03
N GLN A 5 8.52 3.90 4.31
CA GLN A 5 8.36 2.88 3.28
C GLN A 5 6.91 2.41 3.19
N PHE A 6 6.15 2.61 4.26
CA PHE A 6 4.77 2.20 4.34
C PHE A 6 3.98 3.15 5.24
N LEU A 7 2.80 3.56 4.79
CA LEU A 7 1.81 4.26 5.58
C LEU A 7 0.51 3.45 5.59
N PHE A 8 -0.08 3.33 6.75
CA PHE A 8 -1.33 2.62 6.94
C PHE A 8 -2.17 3.35 7.99
N SER A 9 -3.44 3.56 7.69
CA SER A 9 -4.42 4.09 8.64
C SER A 9 -5.31 2.96 9.11
N ASP A 10 -5.39 2.74 10.43
CA ASP A 10 -6.28 1.74 11.01
C ASP A 10 -7.70 2.28 11.22
N GLN A 11 -8.63 1.38 11.59
CA GLN A 11 -10.03 1.75 11.82
C GLN A 11 -10.24 2.64 13.04
N SER A 12 -9.25 2.73 13.92
CA SER A 12 -9.25 3.59 15.12
C SER A 12 -8.70 4.98 14.80
N GLY A 13 -8.29 5.25 13.57
CA GLY A 13 -7.74 6.54 13.15
C GLY A 13 -6.25 6.73 13.45
N ASN A 14 -5.54 5.67 13.85
CA ASN A 14 -4.09 5.76 14.01
C ASN A 14 -3.39 5.69 12.65
N LEU A 15 -2.35 6.49 12.49
CA LEU A 15 -1.46 6.41 11.35
C LEU A 15 -0.21 5.61 11.73
N TRP A 16 0.02 4.53 11.00
CA TRP A 16 1.19 3.68 11.15
C TRP A 16 2.22 4.07 10.10
N VAL A 17 3.43 4.34 10.54
CA VAL A 17 4.55 4.68 9.65
C VAL A 17 5.65 3.66 9.85
N THR A 18 6.03 2.95 8.82
CA THR A 18 7.19 2.07 8.85
C THR A 18 8.29 2.59 7.94
N GLY A 19 9.54 2.45 8.36
CA GLY A 19 10.71 2.91 7.62
C GLY A 19 11.77 1.84 7.45
N TYR A 20 12.85 2.16 6.77
CA TYR A 20 14.08 1.38 6.83
C TYR A 20 14.71 1.53 8.21
N TYR A 21 15.03 0.40 8.80
CA TYR A 21 15.66 0.17 10.11
C TYR A 21 16.29 1.40 10.81
N PRO A 22 16.10 1.61 12.14
CA PRO A 22 15.50 0.70 13.12
C PRO A 22 14.08 1.06 13.58
N SER A 23 13.33 1.89 12.87
CA SER A 23 12.20 2.61 13.46
C SER A 23 10.90 2.38 12.70
N SER A 24 9.91 1.84 13.40
CA SER A 24 8.50 1.91 13.03
C SER A 24 7.79 2.79 14.07
N PHE A 25 6.89 3.67 13.64
CA PHE A 25 6.15 4.56 14.50
C PHE A 25 4.66 4.38 14.30
N ILE A 26 3.95 4.64 15.38
CA ILE A 26 2.50 4.83 15.37
C ILE A 26 2.27 6.29 15.73
N ILE A 27 1.57 7.01 14.88
CA ILE A 27 1.07 8.35 15.18
C ILE A 27 -0.39 8.15 15.56
N SER A 28 -0.70 8.25 16.85
CA SER A 28 -2.07 8.22 17.33
C SER A 28 -2.58 9.64 17.45
N PHE A 29 -3.72 9.92 16.81
CA PHE A 29 -4.44 11.18 16.94
C PHE A 29 -5.50 11.13 18.04
N LEU A 30 -5.67 9.97 18.68
CA LEU A 30 -6.57 9.78 19.81
C LEU A 30 -5.76 9.68 21.11
N PRO A 31 -6.23 10.23 22.24
CA PRO A 31 -5.51 10.20 23.51
C PRO A 31 -5.60 8.86 24.24
N ASN A 32 -5.44 7.73 23.58
CA ASN A 32 -5.52 6.43 24.25
C ASN A 32 -4.64 5.36 23.62
N GLU A 33 -3.76 4.85 24.48
CA GLU A 33 -3.10 3.54 24.47
C GLU A 33 -2.42 3.10 23.17
N VAL A 34 -1.12 3.31 23.15
CA VAL A 34 -0.22 2.54 22.29
C VAL A 34 -0.30 1.09 22.74
N LEU A 35 -1.07 0.26 22.07
CA LEU A 35 -0.96 -1.18 22.20
C LEU A 35 0.30 -1.61 21.45
N PRO A 36 1.36 -2.04 22.14
CA PRO A 36 2.46 -2.71 21.45
C PRO A 36 1.87 -3.98 20.85
N LEU A 37 1.79 -4.07 19.53
CA LEU A 37 1.69 -5.35 18.86
C LEU A 37 2.92 -6.13 19.34
N SER A 38 2.70 -7.16 20.15
CA SER A 38 3.75 -8.08 20.52
C SER A 38 4.19 -8.79 19.25
N MET A 39 5.22 -8.24 18.62
CA MET A 39 5.90 -8.89 17.49
C MET A 39 6.78 -10.06 17.98
N GLU A 40 6.65 -10.46 19.22
CA GLU A 40 7.51 -11.47 19.82
C GLU A 40 7.35 -12.82 19.15
N GLY A 41 6.13 -13.27 18.89
CA GLY A 41 5.88 -14.49 18.15
C GLY A 41 6.40 -14.42 16.71
N VAL A 42 6.29 -13.26 16.07
CA VAL A 42 6.85 -13.01 14.73
C VAL A 42 8.37 -13.04 14.75
N LYS A 43 9.01 -12.43 15.77
CA LYS A 43 10.48 -12.43 15.92
C LYS A 43 11.04 -13.80 16.20
N GLN A 44 10.37 -14.59 17.05
CA GLN A 44 10.83 -15.94 17.40
C GLN A 44 10.80 -16.89 16.21
N ASN A 45 9.82 -16.76 15.30
CA ASN A 45 9.65 -17.66 14.17
C ASN A 45 10.40 -17.23 12.89
N LEU A 46 10.64 -15.93 12.71
CA LEU A 46 11.30 -15.40 11.49
C LEU A 46 12.76 -14.97 11.70
N GLY A 47 13.24 -14.97 12.93
CA GLY A 47 14.57 -14.44 13.26
C GLY A 47 14.65 -12.92 13.15
N ILE A 48 15.86 -12.38 13.05
CA ILE A 48 16.08 -10.93 12.89
C ILE A 48 15.56 -10.49 11.52
N ILE A 49 14.48 -9.73 11.54
CA ILE A 49 13.86 -9.22 10.31
C ILE A 49 14.62 -7.95 9.90
N ALA A 50 15.53 -8.11 8.95
CA ALA A 50 16.38 -7.03 8.45
C ALA A 50 15.86 -6.40 7.14
N SER A 51 14.62 -6.66 6.73
CA SER A 51 14.09 -6.21 5.43
C SER A 51 12.70 -5.60 5.58
N PRO A 52 12.31 -4.68 4.68
CA PRO A 52 10.97 -4.13 4.66
C PRO A 52 9.94 -5.23 4.61
N MET A 53 8.97 -5.17 5.51
CA MET A 53 7.83 -6.07 5.56
C MET A 53 6.58 -5.34 5.14
N GLN A 54 5.71 -6.05 4.46
CA GLN A 54 4.37 -5.60 4.18
C GLN A 54 3.39 -6.45 5.00
N PHE A 55 2.37 -5.79 5.56
CA PHE A 55 1.34 -6.41 6.36
C PHE A 55 -0.03 -6.15 5.74
N SER A 56 -0.89 -7.14 5.81
CA SER A 56 -2.31 -6.98 5.56
C SER A 56 -3.09 -7.85 6.54
N GLN A 57 -4.16 -7.33 7.10
CA GLN A 57 -5.00 -8.05 8.03
C GLN A 57 -6.20 -8.65 7.29
N GLU A 58 -6.43 -9.93 7.47
CA GLU A 58 -7.65 -10.63 7.12
C GLU A 58 -8.31 -11.17 8.39
N LYS A 59 -9.59 -11.62 8.33
CA LYS A 59 -10.41 -11.98 9.51
C LYS A 59 -9.68 -12.71 10.64
N ASN A 60 -8.84 -13.69 10.27
CA ASN A 60 -8.17 -14.55 11.25
C ASN A 60 -6.65 -14.60 11.05
N TYR A 61 -6.11 -13.87 10.08
CA TYR A 61 -4.71 -13.94 9.73
C TYR A 61 -4.12 -12.56 9.48
N TYR A 62 -2.84 -12.42 9.80
CA TYR A 62 -2.00 -11.36 9.26
C TYR A 62 -1.14 -11.94 8.16
N TRP A 63 -1.25 -11.34 6.99
CA TRP A 63 -0.37 -11.65 5.88
C TRP A 63 0.93 -10.88 6.04
N ILE A 64 2.04 -11.59 6.01
CA ILE A 64 3.37 -11.00 6.17
C ILE A 64 4.19 -11.37 4.96
N ARG A 65 4.63 -10.38 4.23
CA ARG A 65 5.58 -10.58 3.14
C ARG A 65 6.94 -10.07 3.53
N GLN A 66 7.95 -10.91 3.38
CA GLN A 66 9.34 -10.56 3.58
C GLN A 66 10.11 -10.78 2.28
N LYS A 67 10.84 -9.73 1.83
CA LYS A 67 11.68 -9.80 0.64
C LYS A 67 12.69 -10.93 0.78
N LYS A 68 12.83 -11.75 -0.25
CA LYS A 68 13.71 -12.92 -0.33
C LYS A 68 13.31 -14.13 0.52
N LEU A 69 12.35 -14.02 1.44
CA LEU A 69 11.91 -15.13 2.28
C LEU A 69 10.53 -15.67 1.92
N GLY A 70 9.68 -14.85 1.32
CA GLY A 70 8.37 -15.30 0.84
C GLY A 70 7.17 -14.66 1.53
N LEU A 71 6.03 -15.34 1.43
CA LEU A 71 4.76 -14.96 2.01
C LEU A 71 4.41 -15.88 3.16
N TYR A 72 3.97 -15.29 4.26
CA TYR A 72 3.59 -15.97 5.49
C TYR A 72 2.18 -15.58 5.89
N ALA A 73 1.47 -16.49 6.55
CA ALA A 73 0.24 -16.23 7.27
C ALA A 73 0.47 -16.41 8.77
N TYR A 74 0.18 -15.40 9.56
CA TYR A 74 0.25 -15.45 11.02
C TYR A 74 -1.16 -15.49 11.60
N ASP A 75 -1.43 -16.54 12.39
CA ASP A 75 -2.67 -16.71 13.14
C ASP A 75 -2.43 -16.22 14.58
N PRO A 76 -2.98 -15.05 14.98
CA PRO A 76 -2.75 -14.50 16.30
C PRO A 76 -3.48 -15.26 17.40
N GLN A 77 -4.54 -16.03 17.10
CA GLN A 77 -5.28 -16.81 18.08
C GLN A 77 -4.50 -18.07 18.50
N ARG A 78 -3.71 -18.61 17.57
CA ARG A 78 -2.90 -19.81 17.80
C ARG A 78 -1.42 -19.50 18.00
N ASP A 79 -1.05 -18.22 17.90
CA ASP A 79 0.36 -17.77 17.87
C ASP A 79 1.20 -18.59 16.88
N ARG A 80 0.62 -18.85 15.71
CA ARG A 80 1.23 -19.74 14.72
C ARG A 80 1.51 -19.01 13.42
N MET A 81 2.74 -19.12 12.96
CA MET A 81 3.15 -18.68 11.65
C MET A 81 3.26 -19.85 10.67
N SER A 82 2.68 -19.71 9.52
CA SER A 82 2.74 -20.68 8.43
C SER A 82 3.42 -20.05 7.21
N VAL A 83 4.39 -20.77 6.63
CA VAL A 83 4.95 -20.39 5.32
C VAL A 83 3.90 -20.71 4.28
N VAL A 84 3.34 -19.69 3.66
CA VAL A 84 2.31 -19.85 2.64
C VAL A 84 2.95 -20.06 1.28
N LYS A 85 4.01 -19.29 0.99
CA LYS A 85 4.72 -19.40 -0.27
C LYS A 85 6.18 -18.94 -0.13
N ASN A 86 7.09 -19.82 -0.48
CA ASN A 86 8.51 -19.53 -0.55
C ASN A 86 8.88 -19.17 -2.01
N ASP A 87 8.32 -18.06 -2.50
CA ASP A 87 8.52 -17.60 -3.86
C ASP A 87 9.26 -16.25 -3.86
N ARG A 88 10.47 -16.28 -4.39
CA ARG A 88 11.33 -15.10 -4.51
C ARG A 88 10.88 -14.15 -5.62
N GLU A 89 10.01 -14.62 -6.51
CA GLU A 89 9.53 -13.89 -7.69
C GLU A 89 8.29 -13.03 -7.42
N LEU A 90 7.61 -13.23 -6.28
CA LEU A 90 6.48 -12.39 -5.90
C LEU A 90 6.94 -10.95 -5.68
N SER A 91 6.33 -10.04 -6.39
CA SER A 91 6.56 -8.60 -6.23
C SER A 91 6.14 -8.07 -4.86
N PHE A 92 6.55 -6.86 -4.55
CA PHE A 92 6.36 -6.24 -3.24
C PHE A 92 4.93 -5.80 -2.93
N PHE A 93 3.99 -5.92 -3.89
CA PHE A 93 2.68 -5.34 -3.74
C PHE A 93 1.68 -6.41 -3.37
N PHE A 94 0.93 -6.15 -2.32
CA PHE A 94 -0.32 -6.84 -2.06
C PHE A 94 -1.36 -5.84 -1.57
N GLU A 95 -2.55 -6.09 -2.00
CA GLU A 95 -3.76 -5.36 -1.65
C GLU A 95 -4.80 -6.37 -1.23
N LYS A 96 -5.64 -6.00 -0.25
CA LYS A 96 -6.74 -6.86 0.18
C LYS A 96 -7.95 -6.62 -0.70
N PRO A 97 -8.56 -7.69 -1.28
CA PRO A 97 -9.84 -7.55 -1.96
C PRO A 97 -10.93 -7.02 -1.04
N SER A 98 -11.81 -6.18 -1.56
CA SER A 98 -12.94 -5.64 -0.81
C SER A 98 -14.12 -6.61 -0.74
N ASP A 99 -14.25 -7.50 -1.72
CA ASP A 99 -15.42 -8.35 -1.94
C ASP A 99 -15.16 -9.86 -1.69
N ARG A 100 -13.91 -10.24 -1.42
CA ARG A 100 -13.51 -11.66 -1.27
C ARG A 100 -12.35 -11.84 -0.32
N GLU A 101 -12.16 -13.07 0.14
CA GLU A 101 -11.01 -13.46 0.96
C GLU A 101 -9.73 -13.57 0.13
N GLY A 102 -8.59 -13.31 0.76
CA GLY A 102 -7.26 -13.42 0.17
C GLY A 102 -6.54 -12.09 0.03
N ILE A 103 -5.48 -12.12 -0.74
CA ILE A 103 -4.68 -10.93 -1.08
C ILE A 103 -4.35 -10.93 -2.57
N TYR A 104 -4.30 -9.73 -3.15
CA TYR A 104 -3.76 -9.53 -4.48
C TYR A 104 -2.24 -9.42 -4.41
N MET A 105 -1.59 -10.14 -5.28
CA MET A 105 -0.14 -10.05 -5.48
C MET A 105 0.17 -9.90 -6.96
N VAL A 106 1.41 -9.54 -7.25
CA VAL A 106 1.89 -9.40 -8.63
C VAL A 106 2.93 -10.48 -8.90
N ARG A 107 2.77 -11.15 -10.03
CA ARG A 107 3.77 -12.02 -10.64
C ARG A 107 3.97 -11.58 -12.08
N ASP A 108 5.17 -11.14 -12.42
CA ASP A 108 5.49 -10.59 -13.74
C ASP A 108 4.52 -9.47 -14.14
N HIS A 109 3.68 -9.74 -15.13
CA HIS A 109 2.68 -8.81 -15.69
C HIS A 109 1.26 -9.12 -15.22
N SER A 110 1.09 -10.06 -14.30
CA SER A 110 -0.23 -10.52 -13.86
C SER A 110 -0.50 -10.17 -12.42
N VAL A 111 -1.74 -9.75 -12.17
CA VAL A 111 -2.28 -9.70 -10.82
C VAL A 111 -2.88 -11.06 -10.50
N ILE A 112 -2.46 -11.64 -9.40
CA ILE A 112 -2.92 -12.92 -8.88
C ILE A 112 -3.64 -12.72 -7.55
N LEU A 113 -4.71 -13.49 -7.34
CA LEU A 113 -5.38 -13.60 -6.04
C LEU A 113 -4.85 -14.85 -5.34
N ILE A 114 -4.30 -14.66 -4.16
CA ILE A 114 -3.84 -15.72 -3.28
C ILE A 114 -4.84 -15.86 -2.13
N ARG A 115 -5.31 -17.08 -1.90
CA ARG A 115 -6.18 -17.45 -0.77
C ARG A 115 -5.54 -18.59 -0.01
N TYR A 116 -5.64 -18.54 1.31
CA TYR A 116 -5.17 -19.59 2.19
C TYR A 116 -6.33 -20.07 3.04
N LYS A 117 -6.68 -21.33 2.89
CA LYS A 117 -7.78 -21.95 3.59
C LYS A 117 -7.45 -23.43 3.88
N GLU A 118 -7.71 -23.85 5.13
CA GLU A 118 -7.51 -25.25 5.55
C GLU A 118 -6.08 -25.77 5.24
N ASP A 119 -5.08 -24.93 5.54
CA ASP A 119 -3.65 -25.19 5.28
C ASP A 119 -3.31 -25.42 3.79
N ARG A 120 -4.18 -24.97 2.87
CA ARG A 120 -3.96 -25.02 1.42
C ARG A 120 -3.92 -23.65 0.78
N LEU A 121 -3.02 -23.50 -0.15
CA LEU A 121 -2.87 -22.31 -0.97
C LEU A 121 -3.67 -22.46 -2.28
N PHE A 122 -4.46 -21.45 -2.59
CA PHE A 122 -5.17 -21.33 -3.85
C PHE A 122 -4.71 -20.06 -4.57
N GLU A 123 -4.35 -20.21 -5.83
CA GLU A 123 -3.95 -19.09 -6.69
C GLU A 123 -4.88 -19.00 -7.89
N SER A 124 -5.23 -17.79 -8.29
CA SER A 124 -5.94 -17.52 -9.54
C SER A 124 -5.46 -16.22 -10.16
N ILE A 125 -5.32 -16.20 -11.49
CA ILE A 125 -5.02 -14.98 -12.23
C ILE A 125 -6.28 -14.13 -12.25
N VAL A 126 -6.17 -12.87 -11.84
CA VAL A 126 -7.25 -11.88 -11.89
C VAL A 126 -7.23 -11.16 -13.23
N CYS A 127 -6.08 -10.64 -13.61
CA CYS A 127 -5.86 -9.99 -14.91
C CYS A 127 -4.38 -10.00 -15.27
N THR A 128 -4.12 -9.87 -16.57
CA THR A 128 -2.77 -9.66 -17.12
C THR A 128 -2.72 -8.29 -17.78
N ILE A 129 -1.67 -7.53 -17.48
CA ILE A 129 -1.50 -6.15 -17.94
C ILE A 129 -0.62 -6.14 -19.18
N PRO A 130 -1.03 -5.48 -20.27
CA PRO A 130 -0.26 -5.38 -21.50
C PRO A 130 0.83 -4.30 -21.37
N ILE A 131 1.85 -4.59 -20.56
CA ILE A 131 2.96 -3.66 -20.30
C ILE A 131 4.12 -3.90 -21.26
N LYS A 132 4.89 -2.83 -21.50
CA LYS A 132 6.04 -2.85 -22.41
C LYS A 132 7.26 -3.51 -21.74
N GLN A 133 8.24 -3.87 -22.56
CA GLN A 133 9.52 -4.38 -22.04
C GLN A 133 10.15 -3.37 -21.06
N GLY A 134 10.54 -3.85 -19.88
CA GLY A 134 11.12 -3.03 -18.81
C GLY A 134 10.08 -2.33 -17.91
N GLU A 135 8.82 -2.29 -18.30
CA GLU A 135 7.75 -1.80 -17.46
C GLU A 135 7.38 -2.83 -16.40
N ARG A 136 6.98 -2.36 -15.20
CA ARG A 136 6.63 -3.22 -14.06
C ARG A 136 5.40 -2.67 -13.36
N ILE A 137 4.57 -3.56 -12.84
CA ILE A 137 3.49 -3.21 -11.90
C ILE A 137 4.15 -2.81 -10.58
N ARG A 138 3.75 -1.66 -10.04
CA ARG A 138 4.35 -1.06 -8.85
C ARG A 138 3.37 -0.83 -7.69
N ALA A 139 2.10 -0.60 -8.00
CA ALA A 139 1.06 -0.36 -7.01
C ALA A 139 -0.25 -1.02 -7.43
N LEU A 140 -1.00 -1.50 -6.45
CA LEU A 140 -2.37 -2.01 -6.60
C LEU A 140 -3.26 -1.32 -5.60
N HIS A 141 -4.53 -1.10 -5.96
CA HIS A 141 -5.54 -0.60 -5.06
C HIS A 141 -6.94 -1.07 -5.47
N ASP A 142 -7.64 -1.72 -4.55
CA ASP A 142 -9.07 -2.07 -4.69
C ASP A 142 -9.92 -0.89 -4.16
N ASP A 143 -10.66 -0.22 -5.04
CA ASP A 143 -11.42 0.98 -4.69
C ASP A 143 -12.72 0.70 -3.93
N ARG A 144 -13.00 -0.57 -3.60
CA ARG A 144 -14.23 -1.04 -2.96
C ARG A 144 -15.51 -0.73 -3.74
N ARG A 145 -15.37 -0.35 -5.01
CA ARG A 145 -16.44 -0.02 -5.94
C ARG A 145 -16.42 -0.90 -7.20
N GLY A 146 -15.69 -2.03 -7.09
CA GLY A 146 -15.59 -3.04 -8.15
C GLY A 146 -14.50 -2.76 -9.18
N ASN A 147 -13.55 -1.87 -8.87
CA ASN A 147 -12.39 -1.69 -9.72
C ASN A 147 -11.09 -1.99 -8.95
N LEU A 148 -10.16 -2.61 -9.65
CA LEU A 148 -8.78 -2.73 -9.22
C LEU A 148 -7.95 -1.73 -10.03
N TRP A 149 -7.29 -0.82 -9.34
CA TRP A 149 -6.38 0.16 -9.89
C TRP A 149 -4.97 -0.37 -9.87
N ILE A 150 -4.26 -0.23 -10.98
CA ILE A 150 -2.95 -0.86 -11.19
C ILE A 150 -1.99 0.21 -11.70
N GLY A 151 -1.06 0.58 -10.86
CA GLY A 151 0.00 1.53 -11.17
C GLY A 151 1.24 0.79 -11.67
N THR A 152 1.82 1.28 -12.76
CA THR A 152 3.05 0.75 -13.32
C THR A 152 4.17 1.78 -13.30
N THR A 153 5.26 1.46 -13.99
CA THR A 153 6.36 2.39 -14.22
C THR A 153 5.93 3.62 -15.04
N TYR A 154 4.90 3.50 -15.89
CA TYR A 154 4.49 4.57 -16.80
C TYR A 154 2.99 4.84 -16.84
N HIS A 155 2.15 3.85 -16.50
CA HIS A 155 0.72 3.91 -16.73
C HIS A 155 -0.08 3.69 -15.45
N LEU A 156 -1.27 4.28 -15.41
CA LEU A 156 -2.33 3.91 -14.49
C LEU A 156 -3.42 3.18 -15.24
N PHE A 157 -3.69 1.93 -14.86
CA PHE A 157 -4.76 1.12 -15.40
C PHE A 157 -5.90 0.99 -14.40
N ARG A 158 -7.11 0.81 -14.91
CA ARG A 158 -8.30 0.42 -14.16
C ARG A 158 -8.83 -0.90 -14.73
N TYR A 159 -8.86 -1.92 -13.91
CA TYR A 159 -9.51 -3.19 -14.22
C TYR A 159 -10.87 -3.24 -13.51
N ARG A 160 -11.95 -3.32 -14.29
CA ARG A 160 -13.31 -3.42 -13.78
C ARG A 160 -13.65 -4.90 -13.56
N MET A 161 -13.92 -5.28 -12.30
CA MET A 161 -14.09 -6.68 -11.92
C MET A 161 -15.37 -7.31 -12.48
N LYS A 162 -16.42 -6.48 -12.69
CA LYS A 162 -17.73 -6.96 -13.17
C LYS A 162 -17.67 -7.62 -14.55
N ASP A 163 -16.88 -7.11 -15.45
CA ASP A 163 -16.83 -7.54 -16.86
C ASP A 163 -15.40 -7.82 -17.37
N GLY A 164 -14.42 -7.76 -16.50
CA GLY A 164 -13.04 -8.03 -16.86
C GLY A 164 -12.41 -6.96 -17.77
N ARG A 165 -12.99 -5.78 -17.87
CA ARG A 165 -12.49 -4.72 -18.76
C ARG A 165 -11.30 -4.01 -18.15
N LEU A 166 -10.18 -4.06 -18.86
CA LEU A 166 -8.99 -3.26 -18.56
C LEU A 166 -9.00 -1.98 -19.38
N THR A 167 -8.73 -0.84 -18.76
CA THR A 167 -8.67 0.48 -19.40
C THR A 167 -7.42 1.21 -18.93
N THR A 168 -6.65 1.78 -19.85
CA THR A 168 -5.60 2.74 -19.52
C THR A 168 -6.24 4.07 -19.16
N VAL A 169 -5.96 4.53 -17.93
CA VAL A 169 -6.50 5.80 -17.42
C VAL A 169 -5.51 6.93 -17.62
N CYS A 170 -4.25 6.69 -17.32
CA CYS A 170 -3.18 7.66 -17.52
C CYS A 170 -1.99 7.01 -18.21
N ASP A 171 -1.40 7.75 -19.14
CA ASP A 171 -0.17 7.42 -19.83
C ASP A 171 0.95 8.34 -19.39
N ASP A 172 2.19 7.83 -19.38
CA ASP A 172 3.42 8.58 -19.13
C ASP A 172 3.39 9.45 -17.86
N VAL A 173 2.84 8.92 -16.78
CA VAL A 173 2.78 9.63 -15.48
C VAL A 173 4.00 9.40 -14.60
N GLY A 174 4.99 8.65 -15.07
CA GLY A 174 6.15 8.23 -14.31
C GLY A 174 5.84 7.10 -13.34
N PHE A 175 6.81 6.74 -12.53
CA PHE A 175 6.70 5.61 -11.60
C PHE A 175 5.62 5.83 -10.55
N ILE A 176 4.54 5.07 -10.61
CA ILE A 176 3.46 5.13 -9.62
C ILE A 176 3.87 4.30 -8.39
N ASN A 177 4.03 4.96 -7.26
CA ASN A 177 4.47 4.32 -6.02
C ASN A 177 3.30 3.89 -5.11
N ALA A 178 2.21 4.65 -5.11
CA ALA A 178 1.04 4.38 -4.27
C ALA A 178 -0.24 4.84 -4.94
N ILE A 179 -1.35 4.16 -4.64
CA ILE A 179 -2.70 4.47 -5.11
C ILE A 179 -3.64 4.29 -3.93
N VAL A 180 -4.57 5.22 -3.75
CA VAL A 180 -5.66 5.13 -2.76
C VAL A 180 -6.93 5.74 -3.32
N SER A 181 -8.08 5.46 -2.71
CA SER A 181 -9.35 6.11 -3.04
C SER A 181 -10.01 6.72 -1.81
N SER A 182 -10.68 7.86 -1.99
CA SER A 182 -11.55 8.42 -0.98
C SER A 182 -12.86 7.63 -0.87
N ASN A 183 -13.61 7.90 0.19
CA ASN A 183 -14.94 7.33 0.40
C ASN A 183 -15.93 7.72 -0.72
N GLU A 184 -15.68 8.81 -1.42
CA GLU A 184 -16.47 9.26 -2.57
C GLU A 184 -16.09 8.58 -3.90
N GLY A 185 -14.99 7.80 -3.90
CA GLY A 185 -14.49 7.10 -5.09
C GLY A 185 -13.57 7.90 -5.97
N VAL A 186 -13.07 9.03 -5.47
CA VAL A 186 -11.98 9.77 -6.10
C VAL A 186 -10.68 9.03 -5.83
N VAL A 187 -9.88 8.79 -6.87
CA VAL A 187 -8.62 8.06 -6.77
C VAL A 187 -7.46 9.03 -6.75
N TYR A 188 -6.54 8.80 -5.86
CA TYR A 188 -5.29 9.54 -5.71
C TYR A 188 -4.11 8.62 -5.95
N PHE A 189 -3.10 9.10 -6.66
CA PHE A 189 -1.88 8.34 -6.86
C PHE A 189 -0.63 9.22 -6.75
N ALA A 190 0.39 8.65 -6.17
CA ALA A 190 1.69 9.28 -5.95
C ALA A 190 2.71 8.74 -6.94
N THR A 191 3.55 9.62 -7.45
CA THR A 191 4.60 9.27 -8.40
C THR A 191 5.99 9.61 -7.87
N GLU A 192 7.01 8.96 -8.43
CA GLU A 192 8.39 9.18 -8.03
C GLU A 192 8.90 10.58 -8.39
N SER A 193 8.46 11.13 -9.53
CA SER A 193 9.03 12.36 -10.08
C SER A 193 8.02 13.36 -10.65
N ARG A 194 6.73 13.05 -10.60
CA ARG A 194 5.66 13.92 -11.14
C ARG A 194 4.56 14.21 -10.13
N GLY A 195 4.88 14.12 -8.84
CA GLY A 195 4.04 14.57 -7.74
C GLY A 195 2.81 13.71 -7.46
N LEU A 196 1.81 14.35 -6.88
CA LEU A 196 0.53 13.80 -6.46
C LEU A 196 -0.58 14.13 -7.46
N TRP A 197 -1.37 13.13 -7.81
CA TRP A 197 -2.43 13.22 -8.81
C TRP A 197 -3.79 12.78 -8.26
N ARG A 198 -4.85 13.32 -8.87
CA ARG A 198 -6.24 12.96 -8.63
C ARG A 198 -6.92 12.52 -9.93
N VAL A 199 -7.71 11.44 -9.83
CA VAL A 199 -8.59 10.97 -10.91
C VAL A 199 -10.02 10.94 -10.40
N SER A 200 -10.92 11.61 -11.10
CA SER A 200 -12.36 11.61 -10.83
C SER A 200 -13.12 11.45 -12.14
N GLY A 201 -13.74 10.28 -12.35
CA GLY A 201 -14.31 9.93 -13.64
C GLY A 201 -13.26 9.91 -14.75
N GLU A 202 -13.39 10.79 -15.73
CA GLU A 202 -12.42 10.97 -16.83
C GLU A 202 -11.45 12.14 -16.58
N SER A 203 -11.69 12.93 -15.54
CA SER A 203 -10.85 14.08 -15.19
C SER A 203 -9.59 13.63 -14.47
N ARG A 204 -8.45 14.21 -14.86
CA ARG A 204 -7.13 13.99 -14.26
C ARG A 204 -6.55 15.33 -13.86
N LEU A 205 -6.08 15.45 -12.64
CA LEU A 205 -5.51 16.68 -12.10
C LEU A 205 -4.25 16.36 -11.29
N GLN A 206 -3.14 17.01 -11.64
CA GLN A 206 -1.97 17.05 -10.78
C GLN A 206 -2.25 18.02 -9.62
N ILE A 207 -2.26 17.49 -8.39
CA ILE A 207 -2.56 18.27 -7.19
C ILE A 207 -1.34 19.08 -6.77
N LYS A 208 -0.19 18.41 -6.70
CA LYS A 208 1.04 18.98 -6.18
C LYS A 208 2.25 18.30 -6.77
N ASP A 209 3.24 19.11 -7.14
CA ASP A 209 4.58 18.66 -7.45
C ASP A 209 5.57 19.55 -6.69
N THR A 210 6.30 18.95 -5.74
CA THR A 210 7.32 19.61 -4.95
C THR A 210 8.74 19.23 -5.40
N GLY A 211 8.84 18.41 -6.46
CA GLY A 211 10.11 17.80 -6.88
C GLY A 211 10.56 16.64 -5.99
N GLU A 212 9.73 16.26 -5.00
CA GLU A 212 10.02 15.14 -4.11
C GLU A 212 9.50 13.82 -4.64
N ASN A 213 10.10 12.73 -4.15
CA ASN A 213 9.62 11.39 -4.45
C ASN A 213 8.49 11.00 -3.48
N TYR A 214 7.24 11.17 -3.91
CA TYR A 214 6.09 10.72 -3.15
C TYR A 214 6.01 9.19 -3.18
N SER A 215 6.17 8.57 -2.03
CA SER A 215 6.38 7.12 -1.93
C SER A 215 5.17 6.36 -1.42
N VAL A 216 4.38 6.96 -0.53
CA VAL A 216 3.26 6.31 0.13
C VAL A 216 2.09 7.26 0.32
N LEU A 217 0.87 6.71 0.28
CA LEU A 217 -0.39 7.41 0.48
C LEU A 217 -1.30 6.62 1.42
N THR A 218 -2.09 7.33 2.20
CA THR A 218 -3.26 6.77 2.90
C THR A 218 -4.34 7.84 3.09
N VAL A 219 -5.61 7.44 3.01
CA VAL A 219 -6.74 8.29 3.37
C VAL A 219 -7.14 7.96 4.80
N ALA A 220 -7.11 8.97 5.66
CA ALA A 220 -7.50 8.83 7.06
C ALA A 220 -9.03 9.00 7.24
N PRO A 221 -9.59 8.53 8.36
CA PRO A 221 -11.03 8.67 8.64
C PRO A 221 -11.53 10.13 8.71
N ASP A 222 -10.64 11.06 9.00
CA ASP A 222 -10.91 12.52 9.04
C ASP A 222 -10.96 13.18 7.66
N ASN A 223 -11.04 12.39 6.59
CA ASN A 223 -11.07 12.82 5.20
C ASN A 223 -9.81 13.59 4.75
N ASN A 224 -8.66 13.31 5.37
CA ASN A 224 -7.37 13.80 4.94
C ASN A 224 -6.59 12.71 4.20
N LEU A 225 -5.96 13.10 3.09
CA LEU A 225 -4.98 12.28 2.39
C LEU A 225 -3.59 12.56 2.98
N TRP A 226 -2.98 11.56 3.56
CA TRP A 226 -1.62 11.63 4.08
C TRP A 226 -0.63 11.13 3.03
N VAL A 227 0.46 11.86 2.89
CA VAL A 227 1.48 11.65 1.87
C VAL A 227 2.84 11.58 2.52
N GLY A 228 3.57 10.51 2.29
CA GLY A 228 4.97 10.37 2.72
C GLY A 228 5.93 10.37 1.54
N THR A 229 7.12 10.94 1.74
CA THR A 229 8.16 11.03 0.72
C THR A 229 9.40 10.23 1.08
N LYS A 230 10.21 9.86 0.10
CA LYS A 230 11.50 9.20 0.34
C LYS A 230 12.51 10.11 1.05
N GLN A 231 12.30 11.41 1.00
CA GLN A 231 13.10 12.42 1.70
C GLN A 231 12.76 12.51 3.20
N GLY A 232 11.77 11.75 3.68
CA GLY A 232 11.37 11.74 5.08
C GLY A 232 10.31 12.77 5.44
N ASN A 233 9.75 13.47 4.47
CA ASN A 233 8.68 14.43 4.70
C ASN A 233 7.31 13.77 4.72
N VAL A 234 6.42 14.35 5.53
CA VAL A 234 5.01 13.97 5.63
C VAL A 234 4.14 15.19 5.39
N TYR A 235 3.12 15.00 4.57
CA TYR A 235 2.14 16.03 4.25
C TYR A 235 0.72 15.52 4.49
N SER A 236 -0.20 16.44 4.79
CA SER A 236 -1.64 16.19 4.72
C SER A 236 -2.25 17.03 3.60
N TYR A 237 -3.16 16.42 2.87
CA TYR A 237 -4.00 17.09 1.88
C TYR A 237 -5.45 16.91 2.28
N SER A 238 -6.12 18.04 2.57
CA SER A 238 -7.54 18.04 2.91
C SER A 238 -8.38 17.80 1.64
N LEU A 239 -9.20 16.76 1.66
CA LEU A 239 -10.07 16.44 0.53
C LEU A 239 -11.23 17.43 0.40
N ASP A 240 -11.56 18.14 1.50
CA ASP A 240 -12.65 19.13 1.56
C ASP A 240 -12.19 20.49 1.08
N THR A 241 -11.04 20.98 1.57
CA THR A 241 -10.55 22.35 1.31
C THR A 241 -9.49 22.42 0.23
N ASN A 242 -8.89 21.29 -0.17
CA ASN A 242 -7.75 21.16 -1.06
C ASN A 242 -6.45 21.78 -0.51
N ASP A 243 -6.35 21.97 0.80
CA ASP A 243 -5.14 22.47 1.43
C ASP A 243 -4.06 21.38 1.52
N PHE A 244 -2.85 21.70 1.10
CA PHE A 244 -1.67 20.84 1.17
C PHE A 244 -0.69 21.38 2.21
N ILE A 245 -0.54 20.69 3.35
CA ILE A 245 0.17 21.19 4.53
C ILE A 245 1.29 20.22 4.91
N SER A 246 2.49 20.75 5.19
CA SER A 246 3.59 19.95 5.76
C SER A 246 3.28 19.59 7.20
N ARG A 247 3.42 18.31 7.52
CA ARG A 247 3.22 17.73 8.86
C ARG A 247 4.49 17.09 9.42
N THR A 248 5.60 17.24 8.74
CA THR A 248 6.87 16.59 9.10
C THR A 248 7.27 16.88 10.54
N LYS A 249 7.21 18.16 10.96
CA LYS A 249 7.53 18.56 12.33
C LYS A 249 6.50 18.07 13.34
N ASP A 250 5.22 18.13 13.00
CA ASP A 250 4.12 17.69 13.86
C ASP A 250 4.22 16.20 14.18
N CYS A 251 4.76 15.43 13.24
CA CYS A 251 5.01 14.00 13.39
C CYS A 251 6.31 13.66 14.15
N GLY A 252 7.04 14.67 14.64
CA GLY A 252 8.34 14.48 15.30
C GLY A 252 9.44 13.98 14.36
N LEU A 253 9.25 14.14 13.05
CA LEU A 253 10.22 13.77 12.03
C LEU A 253 11.12 14.96 11.72
N THR A 254 12.41 14.71 11.64
CA THR A 254 13.37 15.67 11.09
C THR A 254 13.52 15.34 9.62
N GLY A 255 12.75 15.98 8.76
CA GLY A 255 13.01 15.94 7.32
C GLY A 255 14.41 16.51 7.10
N ASP A 256 15.21 15.85 6.27
CA ASP A 256 16.46 16.45 5.82
C ASP A 256 16.12 17.69 4.99
N ALA A 257 16.73 18.79 5.41
CA ALA A 257 16.74 20.02 4.66
C ALA A 257 17.62 19.90 3.42
#